data_231013d4022de41731d3541af3748577
#
_entry.id   231013d4022de41731d3541af3748577
#
_cell.length_a   1.000
_cell.length_b   1.000
_cell.length_c   1.000
_cell.angle_alpha   90.00
_cell.angle_beta   90.00
_cell.angle_gamma   90.00
#
_symmetry.space_group_name_H-M   'P 1'
#
loop_
_entity.id
_entity.type
_entity.pdbx_description
1 polymer ?
#
loop_
_entity_poly.entity_id
_entity_poly.type
_entity_poly.pdbx_seq_one_letter_code
_entity_poly.pdbx_strand_id
1 'polypeptide(L)'
;MTTKTHDNITLGALIAGGVLTTIAFFLAWFYAPYSVLADGLTIDFAQKIFYFHVPVAESSFLVFGFAAYYAIRFLMGKDRKYDTRSRIAMEVTLLFVLLTMATGILWTRAEWNVWWLWEPRLTTYFILTLLVVAYFVLRNSVEDEERRATYASVFCIIAFLDAPISFLITRFVSSASENHPVVFGGGPGTGLAPAMLITFIIGQIGMLLLAYAIFQIRMREEQLGERLEAVKLSLGG
;
A
#
# COMPACT_ATOMS: atom_id res chain seq x y z
N MET A 1 14.87 -19.68 13.83
CA MET A 1 14.41 -18.56 14.66
C MET A 1 13.23 -19.08 15.47
N THR A 2 13.20 -18.88 16.79
CA THR A 2 12.11 -19.40 17.63
C THR A 2 10.83 -18.58 17.40
N THR A 3 9.65 -19.18 17.60
CA THR A 3 8.35 -18.48 17.47
C THR A 3 8.33 -17.21 18.31
N LYS A 4 8.85 -17.25 19.54
CA LYS A 4 8.94 -16.10 20.45
C LYS A 4 9.77 -14.93 19.87
N THR A 5 10.88 -15.21 19.18
CA THR A 5 11.71 -14.17 18.54
C THR A 5 10.96 -13.49 17.39
N HIS A 6 10.22 -14.27 16.62
CA HIS A 6 9.38 -13.74 15.53
C HIS A 6 8.25 -12.85 16.05
N ASP A 7 7.65 -13.21 17.22
CA ASP A 7 6.62 -12.44 17.90
C ASP A 7 7.15 -11.09 18.37
N ASN A 8 8.31 -11.07 18.95
CA ASN A 8 8.95 -9.84 19.42
C ASN A 8 9.30 -8.91 18.26
N ILE A 9 9.77 -9.43 17.12
CA ILE A 9 10.05 -8.63 15.92
C ILE A 9 8.77 -8.00 15.36
N THR A 10 7.69 -8.77 15.27
CA THR A 10 6.40 -8.27 14.77
C THR A 10 5.83 -7.19 15.68
N LEU A 11 5.86 -7.41 16.99
CA LEU A 11 5.43 -6.43 17.98
C LEU A 11 6.32 -5.17 17.94
N GLY A 12 7.63 -5.34 17.84
CA GLY A 12 8.57 -4.23 17.68
C GLY A 12 8.29 -3.41 16.42
N ALA A 13 8.03 -4.08 15.28
CA ALA A 13 7.69 -3.41 14.04
C ALA A 13 6.34 -2.67 14.14
N LEU A 14 5.34 -3.24 14.80
CA LEU A 14 4.05 -2.60 15.01
C LEU A 14 4.19 -1.32 15.86
N ILE A 15 4.89 -1.42 16.99
CA ILE A 15 5.12 -0.28 17.90
C ILE A 15 5.96 0.79 17.19
N ALA A 16 7.08 0.42 16.58
CA ALA A 16 7.96 1.36 15.88
C ALA A 16 7.24 2.03 14.70
N GLY A 17 6.46 1.26 13.92
CA GLY A 17 5.64 1.79 12.83
C GLY A 17 4.61 2.81 13.32
N GLY A 18 3.88 2.49 14.37
CA GLY A 18 2.92 3.41 14.99
C GLY A 18 3.58 4.69 15.53
N VAL A 19 4.68 4.54 16.24
CA VAL A 19 5.44 5.68 16.79
C VAL A 19 5.99 6.58 15.68
N LEU A 20 6.64 6.00 14.65
CA LEU A 20 7.19 6.79 13.54
C LEU A 20 6.11 7.49 12.71
N THR A 21 4.99 6.83 12.47
CA THR A 21 3.84 7.45 11.78
C THR A 21 3.27 8.62 12.59
N THR A 22 3.17 8.45 13.90
CA THR A 22 2.74 9.52 14.82
C THR A 22 3.73 10.69 14.84
N ILE A 23 5.04 10.40 14.91
CA ILE A 23 6.09 11.42 14.81
C ILE A 23 6.00 12.16 13.47
N ALA A 24 5.84 11.45 12.35
CA ALA A 24 5.70 12.06 11.03
C ALA A 24 4.48 12.99 10.95
N PHE A 25 3.36 12.60 11.58
CA PHE A 25 2.19 13.46 11.70
C PHE A 25 2.50 14.78 12.42
N PHE A 26 3.16 14.72 13.58
CA PHE A 26 3.56 15.94 14.30
C PHE A 26 4.60 16.77 13.52
N LEU A 27 5.58 16.13 12.89
CA LEU A 27 6.56 16.82 12.05
C LEU A 27 5.88 17.49 10.84
N ALA A 28 4.88 16.88 10.24
CA ALA A 28 4.12 17.47 9.15
C ALA A 28 3.45 18.80 9.57
N TRP A 29 2.92 18.87 10.79
CA TRP A 29 2.23 20.06 11.28
C TRP A 29 3.15 21.14 11.86
N PHE A 30 4.22 20.76 12.53
CA PHE A 30 5.02 21.69 13.35
C PHE A 30 6.44 21.93 12.83
N TYR A 31 6.95 21.07 11.93
CA TYR A 31 8.33 21.17 11.44
C TYR A 31 8.42 21.35 9.92
N ALA A 32 7.65 20.63 9.15
CA ALA A 32 7.67 20.76 7.70
C ALA A 32 7.08 22.11 7.27
N PRO A 33 7.72 22.82 6.34
CA PRO A 33 7.23 24.12 5.87
C PRO A 33 5.85 23.95 5.22
N TYR A 34 5.05 24.99 5.30
CA TYR A 34 3.83 25.10 4.52
C TYR A 34 4.16 25.49 3.09
N SER A 35 3.45 24.94 2.11
CA SER A 35 3.40 25.51 0.78
C SER A 35 2.51 26.75 0.77
N VAL A 36 2.79 27.63 -0.17
CA VAL A 36 2.03 28.86 -0.37
C VAL A 36 1.41 28.73 -1.77
N LEU A 37 0.12 29.05 -1.90
CA LEU A 37 -0.56 29.03 -3.18
C LEU A 37 0.05 30.05 -4.14
N ALA A 38 -0.30 29.96 -5.42
CA ALA A 38 0.26 30.80 -6.48
C ALA A 38 0.05 32.31 -6.26
N ASP A 39 -0.88 32.70 -5.37
CA ASP A 39 -1.08 34.10 -4.95
C ASP A 39 0.06 34.65 -4.04
N GLY A 40 0.95 33.79 -3.56
CA GLY A 40 2.06 34.15 -2.66
C GLY A 40 1.64 34.52 -1.23
N LEU A 41 0.36 34.41 -0.88
CA LEU A 41 -0.20 34.86 0.40
C LEU A 41 -0.96 33.76 1.15
N THR A 42 -1.64 32.87 0.43
CA THR A 42 -2.49 31.85 1.03
C THR A 42 -1.68 30.59 1.41
N ILE A 43 -1.79 30.17 2.66
CA ILE A 43 -1.16 28.94 3.14
C ILE A 43 -2.00 27.74 2.66
N ASP A 44 -1.34 26.83 1.94
CA ASP A 44 -1.93 25.57 1.53
C ASP A 44 -1.82 24.54 2.66
N PHE A 45 -2.91 24.32 3.39
CA PHE A 45 -3.02 23.29 4.41
C PHE A 45 -3.25 21.89 3.82
N ALA A 46 -3.83 21.80 2.63
CA ALA A 46 -4.12 20.52 1.98
C ALA A 46 -2.83 19.74 1.65
N GLN A 47 -1.74 20.45 1.40
CA GLN A 47 -0.41 19.86 1.21
C GLN A 47 0.04 18.94 2.37
N LYS A 48 -0.45 19.13 3.59
CA LYS A 48 -0.05 18.30 4.74
C LYS A 48 -0.51 16.84 4.63
N ILE A 49 -1.54 16.56 3.84
CA ILE A 49 -1.98 15.19 3.57
C ILE A 49 -0.91 14.35 2.84
N PHE A 50 0.00 15.01 2.10
CA PHE A 50 1.13 14.41 1.41
C PHE A 50 1.92 13.44 2.31
N TYR A 51 2.20 13.84 3.54
CA TYR A 51 3.04 13.08 4.48
C TYR A 51 2.39 11.79 5.00
N PHE A 52 1.11 11.59 4.76
CA PHE A 52 0.40 10.35 5.04
C PHE A 52 0.01 9.64 3.74
N HIS A 53 -0.62 10.36 2.80
CA HIS A 53 -1.14 9.82 1.56
C HIS A 53 -0.08 9.13 0.71
N VAL A 54 1.06 9.80 0.47
CA VAL A 54 2.11 9.25 -0.40
C VAL A 54 2.80 8.04 0.24
N PRO A 55 3.21 8.06 1.53
CA PRO A 55 3.73 6.86 2.20
C PRO A 55 2.78 5.65 2.17
N VAL A 56 1.48 5.86 2.33
CA VAL A 56 0.48 4.78 2.21
C VAL A 56 0.42 4.25 0.77
N ALA A 57 0.37 5.15 -0.22
CA ALA A 57 0.34 4.76 -1.63
C ALA A 57 1.57 3.98 -2.06
N GLU A 58 2.78 4.46 -1.72
CA GLU A 58 4.03 3.76 -2.05
C GLU A 58 4.13 2.41 -1.34
N SER A 59 3.68 2.33 -0.08
CA SER A 59 3.62 1.06 0.66
C SER A 59 2.65 0.08 -0.01
N SER A 60 1.51 0.55 -0.56
CA SER A 60 0.58 -0.31 -1.30
C SER A 60 1.24 -0.95 -2.53
N PHE A 61 2.01 -0.19 -3.31
CA PHE A 61 2.74 -0.71 -4.47
C PHE A 61 3.79 -1.75 -4.09
N LEU A 62 4.54 -1.50 -3.01
CA LEU A 62 5.57 -2.44 -2.55
C LEU A 62 4.97 -3.75 -2.05
N VAL A 63 3.91 -3.70 -1.26
CA VAL A 63 3.21 -4.91 -0.77
C VAL A 63 2.58 -5.66 -1.92
N PHE A 64 2.00 -4.96 -2.92
CA PHE A 64 1.48 -5.60 -4.13
C PHE A 64 2.60 -6.30 -4.93
N GLY A 65 3.79 -5.68 -5.01
CA GLY A 65 4.97 -6.32 -5.60
C GLY A 65 5.36 -7.62 -4.90
N PHE A 66 5.30 -7.67 -3.56
CA PHE A 66 5.48 -8.91 -2.81
C PHE A 66 4.39 -9.94 -3.08
N ALA A 67 3.12 -9.52 -3.21
CA ALA A 67 2.04 -10.41 -3.59
C ALA A 67 2.28 -11.05 -4.96
N ALA A 68 2.66 -10.25 -5.95
CA ALA A 68 3.00 -10.73 -7.29
C ALA A 68 4.24 -11.66 -7.27
N TYR A 69 5.27 -11.32 -6.49
CA TYR A 69 6.43 -12.20 -6.29
C TYR A 69 6.02 -13.57 -5.75
N TYR A 70 5.19 -13.63 -4.71
CA TYR A 70 4.72 -14.89 -4.17
C TYR A 70 3.80 -15.63 -5.14
N ALA A 71 2.99 -14.93 -5.92
CA ALA A 71 2.19 -15.52 -7.00
C ALA A 71 3.07 -16.22 -8.04
N ILE A 72 4.14 -15.57 -8.49
CA ILE A 72 5.14 -16.17 -9.42
C ILE A 72 5.76 -17.42 -8.77
N ARG A 73 6.19 -17.34 -7.50
CA ARG A 73 6.78 -18.46 -6.78
C ARG A 73 5.83 -19.66 -6.66
N PHE A 74 4.54 -19.38 -6.44
CA PHE A 74 3.50 -20.43 -6.45
C PHE A 74 3.37 -21.08 -7.82
N LEU A 75 3.27 -20.30 -8.89
CA LEU A 75 3.12 -20.87 -10.25
C LEU A 75 4.32 -21.72 -10.68
N MET A 76 5.54 -21.36 -10.23
CA MET A 76 6.77 -22.10 -10.54
C MET A 76 6.90 -23.42 -9.77
N GLY A 77 6.45 -23.48 -8.51
CA GLY A 77 6.70 -24.64 -7.64
C GLY A 77 5.44 -25.27 -7.05
N LYS A 78 4.26 -24.71 -7.25
CA LYS A 78 2.96 -25.20 -6.74
C LYS A 78 2.91 -25.40 -5.21
N ASP A 79 3.85 -24.78 -4.47
CA ASP A 79 3.88 -24.85 -3.03
C ASP A 79 2.88 -23.89 -2.42
N ARG A 80 1.88 -24.43 -1.73
CA ARG A 80 0.74 -23.71 -1.13
C ARG A 80 1.13 -22.57 -0.19
N LYS A 81 2.29 -22.65 0.43
CA LYS A 81 2.79 -21.55 1.29
C LYS A 81 2.94 -20.22 0.55
N TYR A 82 3.24 -20.27 -0.76
CA TYR A 82 3.36 -19.08 -1.58
C TYR A 82 2.00 -18.52 -2.00
N ASP A 83 0.99 -19.38 -2.25
CA ASP A 83 -0.39 -18.93 -2.46
C ASP A 83 -0.94 -18.21 -1.22
N THR A 84 -0.77 -18.80 -0.04
CA THR A 84 -1.16 -18.18 1.24
C THR A 84 -0.49 -16.82 1.45
N ARG A 85 0.83 -16.73 1.19
CA ARG A 85 1.57 -15.46 1.32
C ARG A 85 1.12 -14.42 0.30
N SER A 86 0.85 -14.82 -0.94
CA SER A 86 0.33 -13.94 -1.98
C SER A 86 -1.03 -13.40 -1.59
N ARG A 87 -1.95 -14.25 -1.13
CA ARG A 87 -3.28 -13.86 -0.67
C ARG A 87 -3.22 -12.86 0.49
N ILE A 88 -2.43 -13.14 1.51
CA ILE A 88 -2.30 -12.25 2.68
C ILE A 88 -1.64 -10.92 2.28
N ALA A 89 -0.64 -10.93 1.39
CA ALA A 89 -0.08 -9.70 0.85
C ALA A 89 -1.14 -8.90 0.06
N MET A 90 -2.03 -9.55 -0.69
CA MET A 90 -3.16 -8.88 -1.36
C MET A 90 -4.17 -8.30 -0.38
N GLU A 91 -4.44 -8.95 0.77
CA GLU A 91 -5.29 -8.39 1.83
C GLU A 91 -4.69 -7.09 2.40
N VAL A 92 -3.38 -7.08 2.67
CA VAL A 92 -2.68 -5.86 3.11
C VAL A 92 -2.67 -4.81 2.00
N THR A 93 -2.45 -5.21 0.75
CA THR A 93 -2.54 -4.31 -0.42
C THR A 93 -3.92 -3.65 -0.49
N LEU A 94 -5.00 -4.41 -0.34
CA LEU A 94 -6.36 -3.88 -0.36
C LEU A 94 -6.56 -2.80 0.72
N LEU A 95 -6.11 -3.07 1.94
CA LEU A 95 -6.19 -2.09 3.03
C LEU A 95 -5.49 -0.77 2.65
N PHE A 96 -4.24 -0.85 2.17
CA PHE A 96 -3.45 0.34 1.85
C PHE A 96 -3.99 1.07 0.61
N VAL A 97 -4.47 0.35 -0.39
CA VAL A 97 -5.11 0.93 -1.58
C VAL A 97 -6.38 1.69 -1.20
N LEU A 98 -7.23 1.13 -0.33
CA LEU A 98 -8.43 1.81 0.15
C LEU A 98 -8.10 3.04 0.99
N LEU A 99 -7.08 2.99 1.84
CA LEU A 99 -6.59 4.16 2.60
C LEU A 99 -6.06 5.25 1.66
N THR A 100 -5.33 4.87 0.62
CA THR A 100 -4.85 5.80 -0.41
C THR A 100 -6.01 6.45 -1.14
N MET A 101 -7.01 5.67 -1.57
CA MET A 101 -8.21 6.21 -2.21
C MET A 101 -8.96 7.18 -1.30
N ALA A 102 -9.19 6.81 -0.05
CA ALA A 102 -9.89 7.68 0.91
C ALA A 102 -9.15 8.99 1.13
N THR A 103 -7.85 8.95 1.38
CA THR A 103 -7.03 10.15 1.59
C THR A 103 -6.86 10.98 0.30
N GLY A 104 -6.79 10.33 -0.87
CA GLY A 104 -6.72 11.01 -2.16
C GLY A 104 -8.01 11.77 -2.49
N ILE A 105 -9.19 11.18 -2.23
CA ILE A 105 -10.49 11.84 -2.39
C ILE A 105 -10.61 13.05 -1.45
N LEU A 106 -10.15 12.92 -0.20
CA LEU A 106 -10.13 14.05 0.74
C LEU A 106 -9.19 15.15 0.28
N TRP A 107 -8.03 14.80 -0.26
CA TRP A 107 -7.09 15.77 -0.83
C TRP A 107 -7.71 16.48 -2.04
N THR A 108 -8.27 15.74 -3.00
CA THR A 108 -8.98 16.31 -4.16
C THR A 108 -10.05 17.29 -3.73
N ARG A 109 -10.80 16.97 -2.68
CA ARG A 109 -11.82 17.88 -2.14
C ARG A 109 -11.23 19.14 -1.52
N ALA A 110 -10.14 19.02 -0.78
CA ALA A 110 -9.50 20.14 -0.09
C ALA A 110 -8.75 21.05 -1.09
N GLU A 111 -8.06 20.50 -2.06
CA GLU A 111 -7.18 21.23 -2.99
C GLU A 111 -7.96 21.83 -4.18
N TRP A 112 -8.86 21.05 -4.78
CA TRP A 112 -9.54 21.43 -6.02
C TRP A 112 -11.03 21.66 -5.85
N ASN A 113 -11.56 21.59 -4.63
CA ASN A 113 -12.99 21.78 -4.30
C ASN A 113 -13.96 20.83 -5.04
N VAL A 114 -13.48 19.71 -5.55
CA VAL A 114 -14.25 18.62 -6.16
C VAL A 114 -13.93 17.30 -5.48
N TRP A 115 -14.88 16.35 -5.50
CA TRP A 115 -14.63 15.04 -4.89
C TRP A 115 -13.81 14.11 -5.76
N TRP A 116 -13.81 14.33 -7.09
CA TRP A 116 -13.11 13.49 -8.04
C TRP A 116 -12.75 14.23 -9.30
N LEU A 117 -11.58 13.94 -9.85
CA LEU A 117 -11.15 14.36 -11.18
C LEU A 117 -10.73 13.12 -11.98
N TRP A 118 -11.16 13.04 -13.24
CA TRP A 118 -10.74 11.98 -14.16
C TRP A 118 -9.40 12.34 -14.82
N GLU A 119 -8.41 12.66 -13.99
CA GLU A 119 -7.06 12.86 -14.46
C GLU A 119 -6.29 11.52 -14.48
N PRO A 120 -5.18 11.40 -15.25
CA PRO A 120 -4.56 10.11 -15.50
C PRO A 120 -4.12 9.35 -14.25
N ARG A 121 -3.57 10.02 -13.23
CA ARG A 121 -3.08 9.37 -12.02
C ARG A 121 -4.22 8.84 -11.13
N LEU A 122 -5.25 9.66 -10.91
CA LEU A 122 -6.42 9.22 -10.16
C LEU A 122 -7.10 8.06 -10.88
N THR A 123 -7.23 8.15 -12.20
CA THR A 123 -7.90 7.14 -13.03
C THR A 123 -7.14 5.81 -12.98
N THR A 124 -5.82 5.80 -13.18
CA THR A 124 -5.03 4.56 -13.10
C THR A 124 -5.04 3.99 -11.69
N TYR A 125 -4.94 4.80 -10.64
CA TYR A 125 -5.03 4.30 -9.27
C TYR A 125 -6.43 3.75 -8.91
N PHE A 126 -7.48 4.32 -9.48
CA PHE A 126 -8.83 3.77 -9.36
C PHE A 126 -8.95 2.41 -10.06
N ILE A 127 -8.37 2.27 -11.27
CA ILE A 127 -8.29 0.98 -11.96
C ILE A 127 -7.53 -0.04 -11.10
N LEU A 128 -6.37 0.33 -10.54
CA LEU A 128 -5.63 -0.51 -9.59
C LEU A 128 -6.53 -1.00 -8.45
N THR A 129 -7.31 -0.09 -7.86
CA THR A 129 -8.24 -0.43 -6.77
C THR A 129 -9.26 -1.46 -7.21
N LEU A 130 -9.86 -1.27 -8.39
CA LEU A 130 -10.83 -2.22 -8.96
C LEU A 130 -10.18 -3.58 -9.25
N LEU A 131 -8.95 -3.61 -9.75
CA LEU A 131 -8.21 -4.85 -9.99
C LEU A 131 -7.92 -5.59 -8.69
N VAL A 132 -7.53 -4.90 -7.62
CA VAL A 132 -7.31 -5.52 -6.30
C VAL A 132 -8.62 -6.08 -5.74
N VAL A 133 -9.75 -5.39 -5.89
CA VAL A 133 -11.07 -5.91 -5.50
C VAL A 133 -11.45 -7.12 -6.35
N ALA A 134 -11.27 -7.03 -7.67
CA ALA A 134 -11.57 -8.11 -8.61
C ALA A 134 -10.77 -9.40 -8.33
N TYR A 135 -9.54 -9.27 -7.82
CA TYR A 135 -8.75 -10.41 -7.35
C TYR A 135 -9.51 -11.23 -6.29
N PHE A 136 -10.10 -10.58 -5.29
CA PHE A 136 -10.85 -11.27 -4.24
C PHE A 136 -12.17 -11.85 -4.75
N VAL A 137 -12.86 -11.14 -5.65
CA VAL A 137 -14.07 -11.66 -6.31
C VAL A 137 -13.75 -12.93 -7.09
N LEU A 138 -12.70 -12.91 -7.93
CA LEU A 138 -12.24 -14.06 -8.67
C LEU A 138 -11.88 -15.23 -7.73
N ARG A 139 -11.09 -14.93 -6.69
CA ARG A 139 -10.66 -15.97 -5.74
C ARG A 139 -11.83 -16.64 -5.03
N ASN A 140 -12.86 -15.88 -4.67
CA ASN A 140 -14.05 -16.40 -3.97
C ASN A 140 -15.02 -17.13 -4.92
N SER A 141 -14.90 -16.95 -6.24
CA SER A 141 -15.78 -17.58 -7.23
C SER A 141 -15.31 -18.97 -7.67
N VAL A 142 -14.09 -19.40 -7.30
CA VAL A 142 -13.52 -20.67 -7.72
C VAL A 142 -13.51 -21.64 -6.55
N GLU A 143 -14.28 -22.74 -6.64
CA GLU A 143 -14.42 -23.74 -5.58
C GLU A 143 -13.16 -24.63 -5.45
N ASP A 144 -12.65 -25.12 -6.59
CA ASP A 144 -11.46 -25.96 -6.61
C ASP A 144 -10.21 -25.19 -6.15
N GLU A 145 -9.56 -25.69 -5.11
CA GLU A 145 -8.46 -24.99 -4.46
C GLU A 145 -7.24 -24.79 -5.36
N GLU A 146 -6.90 -25.75 -6.21
CA GLU A 146 -5.72 -25.65 -7.07
C GLU A 146 -5.95 -24.66 -8.19
N ARG A 147 -7.13 -24.72 -8.81
CA ARG A 147 -7.56 -23.75 -9.84
C ARG A 147 -7.67 -22.35 -9.25
N ARG A 148 -8.28 -22.22 -8.06
CA ARG A 148 -8.39 -20.95 -7.33
C ARG A 148 -7.02 -20.31 -7.13
N ALA A 149 -6.05 -21.05 -6.59
CA ALA A 149 -4.71 -20.57 -6.35
C ALA A 149 -3.99 -20.20 -7.67
N THR A 150 -4.18 -21.02 -8.72
CA THR A 150 -3.58 -20.78 -10.03
C THR A 150 -4.16 -19.52 -10.69
N TYR A 151 -5.49 -19.40 -10.78
CA TYR A 151 -6.15 -18.26 -11.41
C TYR A 151 -5.90 -16.96 -10.64
N ALA A 152 -5.98 -17.00 -9.29
CA ALA A 152 -5.67 -15.86 -8.45
C ALA A 152 -4.22 -15.40 -8.63
N SER A 153 -3.26 -16.32 -8.74
CA SER A 153 -1.86 -15.99 -8.97
C SER A 153 -1.62 -15.34 -10.33
N VAL A 154 -2.21 -15.88 -11.39
CA VAL A 154 -2.14 -15.28 -12.73
C VAL A 154 -2.76 -13.89 -12.74
N PHE A 155 -3.95 -13.75 -12.15
CA PHE A 155 -4.64 -12.47 -12.07
C PHE A 155 -3.84 -11.44 -11.25
N CYS A 156 -3.27 -11.84 -10.10
CA CYS A 156 -2.42 -10.98 -9.27
C CYS A 156 -1.24 -10.40 -10.07
N ILE A 157 -0.56 -11.22 -10.87
CA ILE A 157 0.58 -10.79 -11.70
C ILE A 157 0.13 -9.80 -12.77
N ILE A 158 -0.99 -10.09 -13.47
CA ILE A 158 -1.54 -9.19 -14.49
C ILE A 158 -1.97 -7.86 -13.86
N ALA A 159 -2.70 -7.91 -12.73
CA ALA A 159 -3.16 -6.73 -12.02
C ALA A 159 -1.99 -5.87 -11.51
N PHE A 160 -0.87 -6.50 -11.10
CA PHE A 160 0.31 -5.77 -10.66
C PHE A 160 0.95 -4.92 -11.75
N LEU A 161 0.74 -5.22 -13.04
CA LEU A 161 1.27 -4.40 -14.14
C LEU A 161 0.72 -2.97 -14.15
N ASP A 162 -0.46 -2.75 -13.56
CA ASP A 162 -1.02 -1.40 -13.41
C ASP A 162 -0.27 -0.55 -12.36
N ALA A 163 0.33 -1.16 -11.33
CA ALA A 163 1.05 -0.45 -10.29
C ALA A 163 2.21 0.43 -10.81
N PRO A 164 3.16 -0.08 -11.62
CA PRO A 164 4.18 0.77 -12.23
C PRO A 164 3.60 1.79 -13.23
N ILE A 165 2.51 1.47 -13.92
CA ILE A 165 1.83 2.43 -14.82
C ILE A 165 1.31 3.60 -13.99
N SER A 166 0.55 3.33 -12.95
CA SER A 166 -0.01 4.34 -12.05
C SER A 166 1.09 5.18 -11.36
N PHE A 167 2.22 4.55 -10.98
CA PHE A 167 3.34 5.27 -10.38
C PHE A 167 4.05 6.19 -11.37
N LEU A 168 4.22 5.75 -12.62
CA LEU A 168 5.03 6.46 -13.63
C LEU A 168 4.21 7.40 -14.52
N ILE A 169 2.88 7.35 -14.50
CA ILE A 169 2.01 8.09 -15.43
C ILE A 169 2.29 9.59 -15.43
N THR A 170 2.63 10.17 -14.26
CA THR A 170 2.97 11.58 -14.11
C THR A 170 4.25 12.00 -14.84
N ARG A 171 5.06 11.04 -15.28
CA ARG A 171 6.31 11.30 -16.03
C ARG A 171 6.09 11.27 -17.55
N PHE A 172 5.03 10.60 -18.00
CA PHE A 172 4.74 10.41 -19.42
C PHE A 172 3.57 11.24 -19.91
N VAL A 173 2.70 11.68 -19.01
CA VAL A 173 1.50 12.46 -19.36
C VAL A 173 1.54 13.79 -18.64
N SER A 174 1.70 14.89 -19.40
CA SER A 174 1.85 16.24 -18.86
C SER A 174 0.68 16.68 -17.99
N SER A 175 -0.57 16.37 -18.39
CA SER A 175 -1.76 16.69 -17.61
C SER A 175 -1.80 15.99 -16.22
N ALA A 176 -1.11 14.86 -16.07
CA ALA A 176 -0.97 14.21 -14.77
C ALA A 176 0.08 14.88 -13.89
N SER A 177 1.12 15.48 -14.47
CA SER A 177 2.19 16.16 -13.72
C SER A 177 1.77 17.55 -13.22
N GLU A 178 0.77 18.16 -13.82
CA GLU A 178 0.23 19.46 -13.36
C GLU A 178 -0.40 19.36 -11.97
N ASN A 179 -1.14 18.28 -11.72
CA ASN A 179 -1.82 18.04 -10.45
C ASN A 179 -0.98 17.21 -9.45
N HIS A 180 -0.05 16.41 -9.97
CA HIS A 180 0.83 15.54 -9.17
C HIS A 180 2.29 15.76 -9.56
N PRO A 181 2.96 16.79 -9.02
CA PRO A 181 4.33 17.10 -9.37
C PRO A 181 5.27 15.93 -9.03
N VAL A 182 6.27 15.74 -9.89
CA VAL A 182 7.30 14.71 -9.66
C VAL A 182 8.25 15.21 -8.57
N VAL A 183 8.09 14.71 -7.35
CA VAL A 183 8.90 15.09 -6.18
C VAL A 183 10.19 14.29 -6.03
N PHE A 184 10.30 13.12 -6.70
CA PHE A 184 11.50 12.27 -6.70
C PHE A 184 11.95 11.96 -8.13
N GLY A 185 13.25 12.13 -8.40
CA GLY A 185 13.83 11.83 -9.71
C GLY A 185 13.38 12.77 -10.83
N GLY A 186 12.93 13.95 -10.51
CA GLY A 186 12.70 15.04 -11.45
C GLY A 186 14.00 15.78 -11.82
N GLY A 187 13.92 16.75 -12.73
CA GLY A 187 15.05 17.59 -13.12
C GLY A 187 15.49 18.60 -12.03
N PRO A 188 16.45 19.46 -12.34
CA PRO A 188 16.89 20.52 -11.41
C PRO A 188 15.70 21.40 -10.95
N GLY A 189 15.61 21.65 -9.64
CA GLY A 189 14.51 22.41 -9.03
C GLY A 189 13.29 21.58 -8.64
N THR A 190 13.25 20.28 -8.96
CA THR A 190 12.26 19.35 -8.41
C THR A 190 12.81 18.69 -7.16
N GLY A 191 12.01 18.56 -6.14
CA GLY A 191 12.40 17.86 -4.92
C GLY A 191 11.78 18.47 -3.67
N LEU A 192 11.87 17.72 -2.59
CA LEU A 192 11.39 18.17 -1.29
C LEU A 192 12.47 18.99 -0.58
N ALA A 193 12.09 20.08 0.07
CA ALA A 193 12.97 20.77 1.01
C ALA A 193 13.46 19.78 2.10
N PRO A 194 14.64 19.96 2.71
CA PRO A 194 15.18 18.99 3.67
C PRO A 194 14.23 18.61 4.80
N ALA A 195 13.50 19.57 5.37
CA ALA A 195 12.53 19.31 6.41
C ALA A 195 11.32 18.47 5.91
N MET A 196 10.88 18.71 4.67
CA MET A 196 9.84 17.92 4.03
C MET A 196 10.31 16.47 3.78
N LEU A 197 11.55 16.33 3.26
CA LEU A 197 12.12 15.02 2.99
C LEU A 197 12.29 14.18 4.26
N ILE A 198 12.79 14.77 5.35
CA ILE A 198 12.94 14.10 6.64
C ILE A 198 11.57 13.61 7.14
N THR A 199 10.57 14.49 7.13
CA THR A 199 9.21 14.16 7.55
C THR A 199 8.63 13.02 6.72
N PHE A 200 8.79 13.08 5.40
CA PHE A 200 8.35 12.05 4.47
C PHE A 200 9.03 10.70 4.74
N ILE A 201 10.36 10.67 4.87
CA ILE A 201 11.12 9.42 5.10
C ILE A 201 10.69 8.77 6.41
N ILE A 202 10.50 9.54 7.48
CA ILE A 202 10.01 9.00 8.76
C ILE A 202 8.62 8.36 8.59
N GLY A 203 7.72 9.04 7.90
CA GLY A 203 6.38 8.51 7.59
C GLY A 203 6.44 7.25 6.72
N GLN A 204 7.30 7.25 5.70
CA GLN A 204 7.48 6.10 4.80
C GLN A 204 7.99 4.86 5.55
N ILE A 205 9.02 5.02 6.41
CA ILE A 205 9.53 3.92 7.24
C ILE A 205 8.44 3.43 8.18
N GLY A 206 7.69 4.35 8.81
CA GLY A 206 6.56 4.02 9.66
C GLY A 206 5.51 3.15 8.95
N MET A 207 5.08 3.55 7.75
CA MET A 207 4.09 2.82 6.96
C MET A 207 4.58 1.44 6.51
N LEU A 208 5.85 1.32 6.11
CA LEU A 208 6.44 0.03 5.75
C LEU A 208 6.52 -0.94 6.94
N LEU A 209 6.85 -0.44 8.13
CA LEU A 209 6.85 -1.26 9.35
C LEU A 209 5.44 -1.70 9.73
N LEU A 210 4.44 -0.84 9.59
CA LEU A 210 3.03 -1.19 9.79
C LEU A 210 2.57 -2.25 8.78
N ALA A 211 2.88 -2.08 7.49
CA ALA A 211 2.55 -3.05 6.45
C ALA A 211 3.18 -4.42 6.75
N TYR A 212 4.46 -4.44 7.14
CA TYR A 212 5.15 -5.67 7.56
C TYR A 212 4.48 -6.30 8.78
N ALA A 213 4.18 -5.52 9.83
CA ALA A 213 3.57 -6.03 11.05
C ALA A 213 2.17 -6.62 10.76
N ILE A 214 1.34 -5.93 10.00
CA ILE A 214 0.00 -6.41 9.60
C ILE A 214 0.13 -7.72 8.80
N PHE A 215 1.03 -7.77 7.82
CA PHE A 215 1.29 -9.00 7.06
C PHE A 215 1.68 -10.17 7.98
N GLN A 216 2.58 -9.96 8.94
CA GLN A 216 3.02 -11.01 9.87
C GLN A 216 1.91 -11.44 10.83
N ILE A 217 1.07 -10.51 11.31
CA ILE A 217 -0.09 -10.83 12.15
C ILE A 217 -1.07 -11.71 11.36
N ARG A 218 -1.41 -11.32 10.13
CA ARG A 218 -2.32 -12.10 9.26
C ARG A 218 -1.75 -13.49 8.93
N MET A 219 -0.43 -13.60 8.69
CA MET A 219 0.24 -14.91 8.50
C MET A 219 0.08 -15.82 9.71
N ARG A 220 0.10 -15.26 10.93
CA ARG A 220 -0.09 -16.03 12.16
C ARG A 220 -1.51 -16.46 12.40
N GLU A 221 -2.45 -15.56 12.14
CA GLU A 221 -3.88 -15.91 12.20
C GLU A 221 -4.18 -17.10 11.30
N GLU A 222 -3.64 -17.12 10.08
CA GLU A 222 -3.77 -18.25 9.17
C GLU A 222 -3.19 -19.54 9.75
N GLN A 223 -1.93 -19.49 10.24
CA GLN A 223 -1.28 -20.65 10.83
C GLN A 223 -1.99 -21.17 12.09
N LEU A 224 -2.56 -20.27 12.90
CA LEU A 224 -3.35 -20.66 14.07
C LEU A 224 -4.66 -21.30 13.66
N GLY A 225 -5.33 -20.77 12.62
CA GLY A 225 -6.51 -21.37 12.03
C GLY A 225 -6.28 -22.79 11.54
N GLU A 226 -5.21 -23.01 10.75
CA GLU A 226 -4.82 -24.34 10.26
C GLU A 226 -4.56 -25.35 11.42
N ARG A 227 -3.86 -24.90 12.48
CA ARG A 227 -3.60 -25.73 13.66
C ARG A 227 -4.89 -26.08 14.42
N LEU A 228 -5.79 -25.09 14.57
CA LEU A 228 -7.06 -25.30 15.25
C LEU A 228 -7.93 -26.33 14.51
N GLU A 229 -7.99 -26.23 13.19
CA GLU A 229 -8.73 -27.22 12.39
C GLU A 229 -8.11 -28.61 12.48
N ALA A 230 -6.78 -28.73 12.45
CA ALA A 230 -6.11 -30.01 12.66
C ALA A 230 -6.40 -30.62 14.02
N VAL A 231 -6.46 -29.82 15.11
CA VAL A 231 -6.83 -30.31 16.45
C VAL A 231 -8.29 -30.74 16.50
N LYS A 232 -9.22 -29.97 15.91
CA LYS A 232 -10.64 -30.36 15.87
C LYS A 232 -10.84 -31.71 15.17
N LEU A 233 -10.17 -31.91 14.02
CA LEU A 233 -10.23 -33.18 13.30
C LEU A 233 -9.68 -34.35 14.12
N SER A 234 -8.64 -34.13 14.92
CA SER A 234 -8.06 -35.17 15.78
C SER A 234 -8.93 -35.53 17.00
N LEU A 235 -9.81 -34.62 17.42
CA LEU A 235 -10.72 -34.84 18.58
C LEU A 235 -12.11 -35.32 18.17
N GLY A 236 -12.50 -35.07 16.92
CA GLY A 236 -13.84 -35.46 16.41
C GLY A 236 -13.91 -36.79 15.66
N GLY A 237 -12.75 -37.50 15.53
CA GLY A 237 -12.65 -38.87 15.03
C GLY A 237 -12.43 -39.84 16.17
#